data_6878f0e302b1fa3fd0496a5e4bee5e6c
#
_entry.id   6878f0e302b1fa3fd0496a5e4bee5e6c
#
_cell.length_a   1.000
_cell.length_b   1.000
_cell.length_c   1.000
_cell.angle_alpha   90.00
_cell.angle_beta   90.00
_cell.angle_gamma   90.00
#
_symmetry.space_group_name_H-M   'P 1'
#
loop_
_entity.id
_entity.type
_entity.pdbx_description
1 polymer ?
#
loop_
_entity_poly.entity_id
_entity_poly.type
_entity_poly.pdbx_seq_one_letter_code
_entity_poly.pdbx_strand_id
1 'polypeptide(L)'
;MRLGGTAMVIRLKDTAKLFGITIIACCAVFVCTLFLSYNIDLAAIKDVITTEAGMAMYNAQVLMGKVIAAVSGGCLIATSVVMLLFYVKNYIGTHGKELGILKALGYSNIKIARHFWVFGLSVFVGSTIGFVVGYFYLPTFYQKQAPSLQTLIPELKVQFHPLLTFALVGAPTIAFSVISVLFAYLKLKSPVLDLLLPLIHISEPTRPY
;
A
#
# COMPACT_ATOMS: atom_id res chain seq x y z
N MET A 1 -0.42 -39.91 -10.68
CA MET A 1 -0.81 -39.23 -9.44
C MET A 1 -0.73 -37.73 -9.70
N ARG A 2 -1.85 -37.08 -10.00
CA ARG A 2 -1.92 -35.66 -10.35
C ARG A 2 -1.84 -34.84 -9.06
N LEU A 3 -0.71 -34.20 -8.79
CA LEU A 3 -0.63 -33.10 -7.84
C LEU A 3 -1.10 -31.83 -8.55
N GLY A 4 -2.39 -31.81 -8.83
CA GLY A 4 -3.12 -30.58 -9.12
C GLY A 4 -3.44 -29.93 -7.79
N GLY A 5 -2.97 -28.75 -7.61
CA GLY A 5 -3.31 -27.93 -6.46
C GLY A 5 -2.11 -27.13 -6.04
N THR A 6 -1.94 -25.96 -6.63
CA THR A 6 -1.41 -24.82 -5.90
C THR A 6 -2.31 -24.71 -4.67
N ALA A 7 -1.97 -25.50 -3.63
CA ALA A 7 -2.61 -25.42 -2.35
C ALA A 7 -2.49 -23.97 -1.93
N MET A 8 -3.62 -23.29 -1.98
CA MET A 8 -3.81 -21.92 -1.53
C MET A 8 -3.41 -21.92 -0.06
N VAL A 9 -2.14 -21.65 0.21
CA VAL A 9 -1.53 -21.64 1.55
C VAL A 9 -2.17 -20.54 2.41
N ILE A 10 -2.91 -19.63 1.76
CA ILE A 10 -3.61 -18.54 2.42
C ILE A 10 -5.02 -19.00 2.77
N ARG A 11 -5.27 -19.27 4.05
CA ARG A 11 -6.58 -19.58 4.60
C ARG A 11 -7.46 -18.31 4.63
N LEU A 12 -8.78 -18.49 4.61
CA LEU A 12 -9.78 -17.41 4.69
C LEU A 12 -9.55 -16.46 5.90
N LYS A 13 -9.02 -16.97 7.01
CA LYS A 13 -8.63 -16.16 8.18
C LYS A 13 -7.49 -15.16 7.89
N ASP A 14 -6.66 -15.45 6.91
CA ASP A 14 -5.57 -14.58 6.51
C ASP A 14 -6.06 -13.48 5.55
N THR A 15 -7.17 -13.71 4.86
CA THR A 15 -7.82 -12.72 3.99
C THR A 15 -8.31 -11.50 4.76
N ALA A 16 -8.79 -11.67 6.00
CA ALA A 16 -9.23 -10.54 6.84
C ALA A 16 -8.09 -9.58 7.18
N LYS A 17 -6.87 -10.10 7.35
CA LYS A 17 -5.68 -9.29 7.62
C LYS A 17 -5.20 -8.55 6.36
N LEU A 18 -5.33 -9.19 5.18
CA LEU A 18 -5.07 -8.56 3.88
C LEU A 18 -6.03 -7.40 3.63
N PHE A 19 -7.28 -7.52 4.09
CA PHE A 19 -8.30 -6.48 3.95
C PHE A 19 -7.91 -5.16 4.63
N GLY A 20 -7.24 -5.22 5.79
CA GLY A 20 -6.70 -4.03 6.45
C GLY A 20 -5.70 -3.26 5.59
N ILE A 21 -4.77 -3.96 4.93
CA ILE A 21 -3.79 -3.35 4.02
C ILE A 21 -4.51 -2.73 2.81
N THR A 22 -5.51 -3.42 2.26
CA THR A 22 -6.31 -2.95 1.13
C THR A 22 -7.04 -1.63 1.47
N ILE A 23 -7.66 -1.54 2.66
CA ILE A 23 -8.34 -0.31 3.10
C ILE A 23 -7.35 0.85 3.25
N ILE A 24 -6.22 0.62 3.90
CA ILE A 24 -5.21 1.66 4.09
C ILE A 24 -4.68 2.15 2.74
N ALA A 25 -4.38 1.24 1.81
CA ALA A 25 -3.95 1.59 0.45
C ALA A 25 -5.04 2.38 -0.30
N CYS A 26 -6.31 1.97 -0.16
CA CYS A 26 -7.45 2.67 -0.76
C CYS A 26 -7.56 4.11 -0.24
N CYS A 27 -7.52 4.31 1.08
CA CYS A 27 -7.59 5.64 1.69
C CYS A 27 -6.39 6.52 1.29
N ALA A 28 -5.17 5.95 1.27
CA ALA A 28 -3.96 6.66 0.87
C ALA A 28 -4.07 7.19 -0.56
N VAL A 29 -4.41 6.30 -1.49
CA VAL A 29 -4.49 6.64 -2.91
C VAL A 29 -5.67 7.58 -3.17
N PHE A 30 -6.80 7.40 -2.49
CA PHE A 30 -7.94 8.32 -2.58
C PHE A 30 -7.53 9.76 -2.25
N VAL A 31 -6.92 9.99 -1.08
CA VAL A 31 -6.47 11.34 -0.67
C VAL A 31 -5.41 11.88 -1.61
N CYS A 32 -4.41 11.08 -1.96
CA CYS A 32 -3.35 11.50 -2.88
C CYS A 32 -3.92 11.85 -4.27
N THR A 33 -4.90 11.10 -4.78
CA THR A 33 -5.55 11.38 -6.06
C THR A 33 -6.21 12.76 -6.05
N LEU A 34 -6.95 13.09 -5.00
CA LEU A 34 -7.63 14.39 -4.90
C LEU A 34 -6.64 15.55 -4.91
N PHE A 35 -5.66 15.52 -4.01
CA PHE A 35 -4.76 16.66 -3.82
C PHE A 35 -3.70 16.77 -4.92
N LEU A 36 -3.18 15.67 -5.45
CA LEU A 36 -2.18 15.72 -6.52
C LEU A 36 -2.82 16.09 -7.86
N SER A 37 -3.99 15.53 -8.20
CA SER A 37 -4.73 15.96 -9.41
C SER A 37 -5.06 17.45 -9.34
N TYR A 38 -5.59 17.91 -8.20
CA TYR A 38 -5.87 19.32 -7.99
C TYR A 38 -4.64 20.21 -8.17
N ASN A 39 -3.49 19.82 -7.63
CA ASN A 39 -2.24 20.59 -7.78
C ASN A 39 -1.74 20.65 -9.23
N ILE A 40 -1.91 19.53 -9.98
CA ILE A 40 -1.49 19.48 -11.39
C ILE A 40 -2.40 20.38 -12.24
N ASP A 41 -3.72 20.28 -12.06
CA ASP A 41 -4.68 21.08 -12.79
C ASP A 41 -4.58 22.58 -12.41
N LEU A 42 -4.29 22.87 -11.14
CA LEU A 42 -4.03 24.23 -10.69
C LEU A 42 -2.74 24.81 -11.30
N ALA A 43 -1.72 23.98 -11.48
CA ALA A 43 -0.47 24.41 -12.12
C ALA A 43 -0.68 24.82 -13.59
N ALA A 44 -1.64 24.21 -14.28
CA ALA A 44 -1.94 24.52 -15.68
C ALA A 44 -2.54 25.92 -15.88
N ILE A 45 -3.14 26.52 -14.86
CA ILE A 45 -3.74 27.86 -14.93
C ILE A 45 -2.87 28.98 -14.34
N LYS A 46 -1.66 28.66 -13.90
CA LYS A 46 -0.74 29.62 -13.28
C LYS A 46 -0.51 30.87 -14.13
N ASP A 47 -0.32 30.69 -15.43
CA ASP A 47 0.01 31.77 -16.35
C ASP A 47 -1.17 32.71 -16.65
N VAL A 48 -2.39 32.32 -16.28
CA VAL A 48 -3.60 33.13 -16.44
C VAL A 48 -3.82 34.07 -15.26
N ILE A 49 -3.11 33.82 -14.14
CA ILE A 49 -3.24 34.61 -12.91
C ILE A 49 -2.37 35.86 -13.01
N THR A 50 -3.00 37.01 -13.19
CA THR A 50 -2.30 38.30 -13.38
C THR A 50 -2.26 39.18 -12.14
N THR A 51 -3.07 38.89 -11.11
CA THR A 51 -3.19 39.69 -9.88
C THR A 51 -2.26 39.16 -8.77
N GLU A 52 -1.63 40.06 -8.01
CA GLU A 52 -0.78 39.65 -6.87
C GLU A 52 -1.56 38.86 -5.82
N ALA A 53 -2.81 39.27 -5.53
CA ALA A 53 -3.69 38.52 -4.60
C ALA A 53 -3.99 37.11 -5.12
N GLY A 54 -4.25 36.96 -6.43
CA GLY A 54 -4.46 35.66 -7.07
C GLY A 54 -3.22 34.77 -6.98
N MET A 55 -2.02 35.33 -7.20
CA MET A 55 -0.77 34.59 -7.10
C MET A 55 -0.44 34.16 -5.67
N ALA A 56 -0.70 35.01 -4.68
CA ALA A 56 -0.54 34.66 -3.27
C ALA A 56 -1.48 33.50 -2.90
N MET A 57 -2.72 33.53 -3.34
CA MET A 57 -3.71 32.49 -3.10
C MET A 57 -3.36 31.17 -3.82
N TYR A 58 -2.91 31.25 -5.06
CA TYR A 58 -2.38 30.12 -5.80
C TYR A 58 -1.24 29.43 -5.04
N ASN A 59 -0.24 30.19 -4.61
CA ASN A 59 0.91 29.64 -3.88
C ASN A 59 0.47 28.98 -2.56
N ALA A 60 -0.48 29.59 -1.82
CA ALA A 60 -1.03 29.01 -0.61
C ALA A 60 -1.74 27.67 -0.87
N GLN A 61 -2.56 27.59 -1.92
CA GLN A 61 -3.27 26.36 -2.29
C GLN A 61 -2.32 25.25 -2.74
N VAL A 62 -1.34 25.58 -3.58
CA VAL A 62 -0.32 24.60 -4.01
C VAL A 62 0.49 24.07 -2.84
N LEU A 63 0.90 24.96 -1.91
CA LEU A 63 1.64 24.58 -0.71
C LEU A 63 0.78 23.66 0.17
N MET A 64 -0.46 24.06 0.44
CA MET A 64 -1.40 23.30 1.27
C MET A 64 -1.66 21.90 0.68
N GLY A 65 -1.93 21.82 -0.63
CA GLY A 65 -2.15 20.56 -1.31
C GLY A 65 -0.92 19.64 -1.28
N LYS A 66 0.28 20.17 -1.47
CA LYS A 66 1.53 19.41 -1.36
C LYS A 66 1.77 18.90 0.07
N VAL A 67 1.55 19.74 1.08
CA VAL A 67 1.70 19.34 2.48
C VAL A 67 0.71 18.25 2.85
N ILE A 68 -0.57 18.39 2.51
CA ILE A 68 -1.59 17.39 2.80
C ILE A 68 -1.27 16.07 2.09
N ALA A 69 -0.90 16.10 0.82
CA ALA A 69 -0.54 14.90 0.07
C ALA A 69 0.72 14.22 0.65
N ALA A 70 1.74 14.99 1.03
CA ALA A 70 2.97 14.46 1.61
C ALA A 70 2.75 13.86 3.01
N VAL A 71 2.03 14.57 3.88
CA VAL A 71 1.78 14.09 5.25
C VAL A 71 0.84 12.88 5.24
N SER A 72 -0.32 12.98 4.58
CA SER A 72 -1.28 11.86 4.54
C SER A 72 -0.71 10.66 3.79
N GLY A 73 -0.12 10.86 2.61
CA GLY A 73 0.52 9.80 1.85
C GLY A 73 1.68 9.17 2.61
N GLY A 74 2.56 9.97 3.20
CA GLY A 74 3.70 9.51 3.99
C GLY A 74 3.29 8.70 5.22
N CYS A 75 2.35 9.19 6.01
CA CYS A 75 1.82 8.46 7.18
C CYS A 75 1.16 7.14 6.80
N LEU A 76 0.36 7.15 5.72
CA LEU A 76 -0.34 5.95 5.26
C LEU A 76 0.62 4.92 4.64
N ILE A 77 1.67 5.36 3.94
CA ILE A 77 2.73 4.48 3.45
C ILE A 77 3.49 3.86 4.64
N ALA A 78 3.89 4.67 5.62
CA ALA A 78 4.60 4.18 6.79
C ALA A 78 3.78 3.13 7.57
N THR A 79 2.51 3.40 7.86
CA THR A 79 1.62 2.43 8.53
C THR A 79 1.40 1.18 7.71
N SER A 80 1.26 1.29 6.38
CA SER A 80 1.13 0.13 5.49
C SER A 80 2.37 -0.75 5.51
N VAL A 81 3.57 -0.16 5.48
CA VAL A 81 4.84 -0.91 5.55
C VAL A 81 4.96 -1.63 6.89
N VAL A 82 4.68 -0.94 8.00
CA VAL A 82 4.72 -1.56 9.34
C VAL A 82 3.74 -2.72 9.42
N MET A 83 2.50 -2.54 8.98
CA MET A 83 1.49 -3.60 8.94
C MET A 83 1.95 -4.79 8.10
N LEU A 84 2.52 -4.53 6.91
CA LEU A 84 3.06 -5.57 6.04
C LEU A 84 4.14 -6.40 6.73
N LEU A 85 5.12 -5.72 7.37
CA LEU A 85 6.23 -6.39 8.06
C LEU A 85 5.72 -7.24 9.23
N PHE A 86 4.80 -6.72 10.03
CA PHE A 86 4.16 -7.48 11.12
C PHE A 86 3.41 -8.70 10.57
N TYR A 87 2.68 -8.52 9.49
CA TYR A 87 1.93 -9.60 8.90
C TYR A 87 2.83 -10.72 8.37
N VAL A 88 3.86 -10.39 7.58
CA VAL A 88 4.81 -11.38 7.06
C VAL A 88 5.51 -12.11 8.20
N LYS A 89 5.94 -11.38 9.24
CA LYS A 89 6.55 -11.98 10.43
C LYS A 89 5.60 -12.97 11.12
N ASN A 90 4.37 -12.56 11.37
CA ASN A 90 3.36 -13.38 12.03
C ASN A 90 2.97 -14.61 11.17
N TYR A 91 2.85 -14.44 9.86
CA TYR A 91 2.56 -15.52 8.93
C TYR A 91 3.65 -16.60 8.96
N ILE A 92 4.93 -16.19 8.86
CA ILE A 92 6.06 -17.11 8.94
C ILE A 92 6.10 -17.82 10.30
N GLY A 93 5.82 -17.11 11.40
CA GLY A 93 5.76 -17.70 12.74
C GLY A 93 4.65 -18.75 12.88
N THR A 94 3.47 -18.45 12.36
CA THR A 94 2.30 -19.35 12.45
C THR A 94 2.43 -20.60 11.57
N HIS A 95 3.04 -20.44 10.37
CA HIS A 95 3.19 -21.51 9.39
C HIS A 95 4.63 -22.07 9.33
N GLY A 96 5.43 -21.86 10.40
CA GLY A 96 6.81 -22.27 10.47
C GLY A 96 7.04 -23.76 10.18
N LYS A 97 6.16 -24.65 10.67
CA LYS A 97 6.21 -26.10 10.39
C LYS A 97 6.04 -26.42 8.89
N GLU A 98 5.04 -25.83 8.26
CA GLU A 98 4.74 -26.04 6.85
C GLU A 98 5.89 -25.51 5.98
N LEU A 99 6.42 -24.34 6.33
CA LEU A 99 7.58 -23.74 5.66
C LEU A 99 8.86 -24.55 5.88
N GLY A 100 9.04 -25.11 7.09
CA GLY A 100 10.15 -26.03 7.42
C GLY A 100 10.11 -27.31 6.59
N ILE A 101 8.93 -27.90 6.44
CA ILE A 101 8.73 -29.11 5.60
C ILE A 101 9.05 -28.80 4.14
N LEU A 102 8.59 -27.66 3.61
CA LEU A 102 8.90 -27.24 2.24
C LEU A 102 10.41 -27.07 2.02
N LYS A 103 11.12 -26.51 3.01
CA LYS A 103 12.60 -26.43 2.97
C LYS A 103 13.25 -27.79 3.00
N ALA A 104 12.79 -28.71 3.85
CA ALA A 104 13.31 -30.08 3.93
C ALA A 104 13.10 -30.86 2.63
N LEU A 105 12.03 -30.56 1.88
CA LEU A 105 11.77 -31.10 0.55
C LEU A 105 12.61 -30.45 -0.56
N GLY A 106 13.55 -29.55 -0.21
CA GLY A 106 14.48 -28.93 -1.16
C GLY A 106 13.94 -27.67 -1.86
N TYR A 107 12.84 -27.08 -1.39
CA TYR A 107 12.36 -25.81 -1.95
C TYR A 107 13.30 -24.66 -1.53
N SER A 108 13.77 -23.91 -2.52
CA SER A 108 14.61 -22.74 -2.27
C SER A 108 13.82 -21.62 -1.56
N ASN A 109 14.52 -20.86 -0.70
CA ASN A 109 13.92 -19.73 0.03
C ASN A 109 13.24 -18.71 -0.91
N ILE A 110 13.79 -18.52 -2.12
CA ILE A 110 13.21 -17.62 -3.13
C ILE A 110 11.88 -18.15 -3.65
N LYS A 111 11.76 -19.47 -3.90
CA LYS A 111 10.49 -20.05 -4.35
C LYS A 111 9.39 -19.88 -3.33
N ILE A 112 9.72 -20.02 -2.04
CA ILE A 112 8.78 -19.81 -0.93
C ILE A 112 8.45 -18.32 -0.80
N ALA A 113 9.45 -17.45 -0.78
CA ALA A 113 9.27 -16.00 -0.65
C ALA A 113 8.44 -15.40 -1.79
N ARG A 114 8.56 -15.92 -2.99
CA ARG A 114 7.80 -15.47 -4.16
C ARG A 114 6.28 -15.53 -3.96
N HIS A 115 5.76 -16.43 -3.13
CA HIS A 115 4.33 -16.50 -2.86
C HIS A 115 3.79 -15.29 -2.10
N PHE A 116 4.66 -14.50 -1.47
CA PHE A 116 4.28 -13.28 -0.75
C PHE A 116 3.95 -12.09 -1.67
N TRP A 117 4.07 -12.24 -3.00
CA TRP A 117 3.61 -11.22 -3.96
C TRP A 117 2.10 -10.91 -3.85
N VAL A 118 1.32 -11.83 -3.25
CA VAL A 118 -0.12 -11.66 -2.98
C VAL A 118 -0.40 -10.41 -2.14
N PHE A 119 0.56 -9.97 -1.32
CA PHE A 119 0.45 -8.69 -0.59
C PHE A 119 0.46 -7.49 -1.53
N GLY A 120 1.28 -7.54 -2.57
CA GLY A 120 1.25 -6.54 -3.64
C GLY A 120 -0.08 -6.50 -4.37
N LEU A 121 -0.72 -7.65 -4.57
CA LEU A 121 -2.05 -7.73 -5.16
C LEU A 121 -3.11 -7.03 -4.29
N SER A 122 -3.04 -7.18 -2.95
CA SER A 122 -3.94 -6.47 -2.02
C SER A 122 -3.77 -4.96 -2.10
N VAL A 123 -2.53 -4.48 -2.21
CA VAL A 123 -2.23 -3.06 -2.43
C VAL A 123 -2.75 -2.60 -3.79
N PHE A 124 -2.56 -3.40 -4.83
CA PHE A 124 -3.09 -3.09 -6.17
C PHE A 124 -4.60 -2.91 -6.18
N VAL A 125 -5.34 -3.84 -5.58
CA VAL A 125 -6.80 -3.75 -5.48
C VAL A 125 -7.22 -2.51 -4.69
N GLY A 126 -6.60 -2.26 -3.53
CA GLY A 126 -6.88 -1.08 -2.71
C GLY A 126 -6.57 0.22 -3.44
N SER A 127 -5.41 0.31 -4.08
CA SER A 127 -4.99 1.49 -4.84
C SER A 127 -5.90 1.76 -6.04
N THR A 128 -6.32 0.72 -6.75
CA THR A 128 -7.23 0.86 -7.89
C THR A 128 -8.60 1.37 -7.44
N ILE A 129 -9.17 0.79 -6.39
CA ILE A 129 -10.45 1.26 -5.82
C ILE A 129 -10.33 2.70 -5.35
N GLY A 130 -9.27 3.02 -4.59
CA GLY A 130 -9.03 4.38 -4.08
C GLY A 130 -8.88 5.41 -5.19
N PHE A 131 -8.15 5.05 -6.26
CA PHE A 131 -7.99 5.91 -7.44
C PHE A 131 -9.32 6.14 -8.15
N VAL A 132 -10.08 5.08 -8.44
CA VAL A 132 -11.37 5.18 -9.14
C VAL A 132 -12.36 6.02 -8.36
N VAL A 133 -12.53 5.74 -7.07
CA VAL A 133 -13.43 6.52 -6.19
C VAL A 133 -12.95 7.97 -6.08
N GLY A 134 -11.63 8.18 -5.93
CA GLY A 134 -11.04 9.52 -5.90
C GLY A 134 -11.31 10.31 -7.18
N TYR A 135 -11.13 9.66 -8.32
CA TYR A 135 -11.36 10.29 -9.63
C TYR A 135 -12.83 10.68 -9.83
N PHE A 136 -13.77 9.83 -9.45
CA PHE A 136 -15.20 10.16 -9.50
C PHE A 136 -15.57 11.30 -8.53
N TYR A 137 -14.86 11.44 -7.43
CA TYR A 137 -15.13 12.50 -6.44
C TYR A 137 -14.45 13.84 -6.80
N LEU A 138 -13.47 13.86 -7.72
CA LEU A 138 -12.73 15.08 -8.11
C LEU A 138 -13.61 16.27 -8.48
N PRO A 139 -14.68 16.14 -9.31
CA PRO A 139 -15.52 17.30 -9.64
C PRO A 139 -16.17 17.93 -8.42
N THR A 140 -16.66 17.09 -7.51
CA THR A 140 -17.26 17.56 -6.24
C THR A 140 -16.23 18.22 -5.33
N PHE A 141 -15.01 17.68 -5.31
CA PHE A 141 -13.91 18.24 -4.54
C PHE A 141 -13.53 19.63 -5.07
N TYR A 142 -13.41 19.79 -6.40
CA TYR A 142 -13.09 21.08 -7.01
C TYR A 142 -14.17 22.11 -6.74
N GLN A 143 -15.45 21.75 -6.83
CA GLN A 143 -16.57 22.66 -6.49
C GLN A 143 -16.51 23.14 -5.04
N LYS A 144 -16.09 22.29 -4.09
CA LYS A 144 -15.95 22.68 -2.69
C LYS A 144 -14.74 23.60 -2.43
N GLN A 145 -13.70 23.48 -3.24
CA GLN A 145 -12.56 24.38 -3.18
C GLN A 145 -12.81 25.72 -3.93
N ALA A 146 -13.77 25.72 -4.85
CA ALA A 146 -14.08 26.85 -5.72
C ALA A 146 -14.52 28.14 -4.99
N PRO A 147 -15.30 28.13 -3.88
CA PRO A 147 -15.75 29.38 -3.27
C PRO A 147 -14.62 30.35 -2.90
N SER A 148 -13.46 29.79 -2.57
CA SER A 148 -12.27 30.58 -2.23
C SER A 148 -11.53 31.13 -3.47
N LEU A 149 -11.81 30.59 -4.65
CA LEU A 149 -11.03 30.81 -5.86
C LEU A 149 -11.86 31.44 -7.01
N GLN A 150 -13.19 31.28 -7.00
CA GLN A 150 -14.10 31.69 -8.10
C GLN A 150 -14.03 33.17 -8.50
N THR A 151 -13.61 34.01 -7.59
CA THR A 151 -13.45 35.47 -7.88
C THR A 151 -12.10 35.82 -8.50
N LEU A 152 -11.12 34.91 -8.43
CA LEU A 152 -9.72 35.19 -8.76
C LEU A 152 -9.12 34.26 -9.80
N ILE A 153 -9.72 33.08 -10.05
CA ILE A 153 -9.17 32.04 -10.90
C ILE A 153 -10.24 31.49 -11.86
N PRO A 154 -9.91 31.23 -13.14
CA PRO A 154 -10.82 30.61 -14.10
C PRO A 154 -11.30 29.23 -13.65
N GLU A 155 -12.45 28.78 -14.17
CA GLU A 155 -12.98 27.45 -13.86
C GLU A 155 -11.94 26.35 -14.11
N LEU A 156 -11.56 25.62 -13.05
CA LEU A 156 -10.73 24.45 -13.13
C LEU A 156 -11.51 23.28 -13.76
N LYS A 157 -10.98 22.75 -14.86
CA LYS A 157 -11.51 21.52 -15.48
C LYS A 157 -10.70 20.33 -15.03
N VAL A 158 -11.40 19.29 -14.59
CA VAL A 158 -10.77 18.01 -14.24
C VAL A 158 -10.16 17.39 -15.50
N GLN A 159 -8.85 17.17 -15.49
CA GLN A 159 -8.14 16.48 -16.55
C GLN A 159 -7.68 15.09 -16.11
N PHE A 160 -7.63 14.15 -17.04
CA PHE A 160 -7.11 12.82 -16.78
C PHE A 160 -5.59 12.79 -16.95
N HIS A 161 -4.88 12.41 -15.88
CA HIS A 161 -3.41 12.35 -15.87
C HIS A 161 -2.93 10.90 -15.83
N PRO A 162 -2.60 10.25 -16.96
CA PRO A 162 -2.20 8.84 -17.01
C PRO A 162 -0.91 8.57 -16.23
N LEU A 163 0.03 9.52 -16.21
CA LEU A 163 1.26 9.41 -15.45
C LEU A 163 1.00 9.35 -13.93
N LEU A 164 0.04 10.15 -13.45
CA LEU A 164 -0.38 10.16 -12.05
C LEU A 164 -1.06 8.83 -11.68
N THR A 165 -1.88 8.28 -12.57
CA THR A 165 -2.50 6.95 -12.38
C THR A 165 -1.44 5.88 -12.19
N PHE A 166 -0.43 5.85 -13.06
CA PHE A 166 0.68 4.90 -12.94
C PHE A 166 1.47 5.11 -11.64
N ALA A 167 1.75 6.35 -11.26
CA ALA A 167 2.47 6.66 -10.02
C ALA A 167 1.69 6.27 -8.76
N LEU A 168 0.37 6.46 -8.72
CA LEU A 168 -0.45 6.19 -7.54
C LEU A 168 -0.89 4.71 -7.42
N VAL A 169 -1.02 3.99 -8.52
CA VAL A 169 -1.46 2.59 -8.51
C VAL A 169 -0.28 1.65 -8.77
N GLY A 170 0.51 1.90 -9.79
CA GLY A 170 1.60 1.01 -10.21
C GLY A 170 2.80 1.05 -9.27
N ALA A 171 3.30 2.24 -8.94
CA ALA A 171 4.50 2.36 -8.11
C ALA A 171 4.34 1.77 -6.71
N PRO A 172 3.27 2.04 -5.94
CA PRO A 172 3.05 1.40 -4.65
C PRO A 172 2.92 -0.12 -4.77
N THR A 173 2.18 -0.61 -5.76
CA THR A 173 2.00 -2.05 -5.99
C THR A 173 3.33 -2.76 -6.19
N ILE A 174 4.20 -2.21 -7.04
CA ILE A 174 5.53 -2.78 -7.30
C ILE A 174 6.39 -2.71 -6.03
N ALA A 175 6.44 -1.55 -5.37
CA ALA A 175 7.23 -1.34 -4.17
C ALA A 175 6.84 -2.31 -3.06
N PHE A 176 5.55 -2.45 -2.76
CA PHE A 176 5.06 -3.36 -1.72
C PHE A 176 5.25 -4.83 -2.09
N SER A 177 5.11 -5.20 -3.37
CA SER A 177 5.42 -6.56 -3.84
C SER A 177 6.88 -6.91 -3.61
N VAL A 178 7.79 -5.99 -3.95
CA VAL A 178 9.24 -6.19 -3.76
C VAL A 178 9.59 -6.24 -2.28
N ILE A 179 9.08 -5.31 -1.47
CA ILE A 179 9.33 -5.26 -0.02
C ILE A 179 8.84 -6.55 0.64
N SER A 180 7.65 -7.05 0.32
CA SER A 180 7.08 -8.26 0.92
C SER A 180 7.90 -9.50 0.58
N VAL A 181 8.29 -9.66 -0.67
CA VAL A 181 9.12 -10.80 -1.12
C VAL A 181 10.51 -10.73 -0.51
N LEU A 182 11.14 -9.55 -0.51
CA LEU A 182 12.47 -9.34 0.07
C LEU A 182 12.48 -9.64 1.57
N PHE A 183 11.51 -9.11 2.31
CA PHE A 183 11.40 -9.33 3.75
C PHE A 183 11.12 -10.80 4.09
N ALA A 184 10.23 -11.45 3.34
CA ALA A 184 9.98 -12.88 3.48
C ALA A 184 11.25 -13.71 3.19
N TYR A 185 12.00 -13.36 2.14
CA TYR A 185 13.27 -14.01 1.82
C TYR A 185 14.29 -13.89 2.95
N LEU A 186 14.46 -12.68 3.49
CA LEU A 186 15.39 -12.44 4.60
C LEU A 186 14.99 -13.22 5.86
N LYS A 187 13.70 -13.28 6.17
CA LYS A 187 13.18 -14.08 7.31
C LYS A 187 13.32 -15.58 7.09
N LEU A 188 13.13 -16.06 5.87
CA LEU A 188 13.29 -17.47 5.53
C LEU A 188 14.77 -17.91 5.45
N LYS A 189 15.73 -16.98 5.45
CA LYS A 189 17.15 -17.30 5.49
C LYS A 189 17.58 -17.90 6.83
N SER A 190 16.81 -17.68 7.91
CA SER A 190 17.06 -18.32 9.22
C SER A 190 17.04 -19.85 9.12
N PRO A 191 17.88 -20.56 9.92
CA PRO A 191 17.95 -22.02 9.91
C PRO A 191 16.57 -22.66 10.13
N VAL A 192 16.36 -23.83 9.52
CA VAL A 192 15.11 -24.62 9.67
C VAL A 192 14.82 -24.93 11.14
N LEU A 193 15.88 -25.15 11.91
CA LEU A 193 15.80 -25.43 13.34
C LEU A 193 15.13 -24.32 14.13
N ASP A 194 15.46 -23.05 13.85
CA ASP A 194 14.86 -21.88 14.52
C ASP A 194 13.36 -21.69 14.19
N LEU A 195 12.92 -22.20 13.04
CA LEU A 195 11.51 -22.21 12.66
C LEU A 195 10.69 -23.29 13.38
N LEU A 196 11.38 -24.35 13.87
CA LEU A 196 10.78 -25.50 14.56
C LEU A 196 10.89 -25.41 16.08
N LEU A 197 11.88 -24.70 16.60
CA LEU A 197 12.20 -24.59 18.04
C LEU A 197 11.16 -23.92 18.95
N PRO A 198 10.29 -22.99 18.51
CA PRO A 198 9.30 -22.37 19.41
C PRO A 198 8.34 -23.38 20.09
N LEU A 199 8.31 -24.63 19.62
CA LEU A 199 7.42 -25.67 20.15
C LEU A 199 8.10 -26.67 21.10
N ILE A 200 9.43 -26.70 21.14
CA ILE A 200 10.15 -27.66 21.99
C ILE A 200 10.24 -27.14 23.42
N HIS A 201 10.24 -25.81 23.62
CA HIS A 201 10.30 -25.22 24.97
C HIS A 201 8.97 -25.23 25.75
N ILE A 202 7.85 -25.63 25.14
CA ILE A 202 6.54 -25.69 25.82
C ILE A 202 6.23 -27.09 26.37
N SER A 203 7.04 -28.12 26.04
CA SER A 203 6.76 -29.50 26.41
C SER A 203 7.81 -30.18 27.31
N GLU A 204 8.62 -29.42 28.04
CA GLU A 204 9.30 -30.01 29.19
C GLU A 204 8.34 -30.04 30.38
N PRO A 205 7.75 -31.20 30.71
CA PRO A 205 7.10 -31.33 31.99
C PRO A 205 8.19 -31.28 33.06
N THR A 206 8.16 -30.24 33.90
CA THR A 206 8.85 -30.21 35.18
C THR A 206 8.51 -31.50 35.92
N ARG A 207 9.43 -32.46 35.95
CA ARG A 207 9.33 -33.60 36.90
C ARG A 207 9.50 -33.05 38.30
N PRO A 208 8.54 -33.19 39.19
CA PRO A 208 8.77 -32.93 40.61
C PRO A 208 9.64 -34.07 41.13
N TYR A 209 10.73 -33.74 41.79
CA TYR A 209 11.44 -34.65 42.67
C TYR A 209 10.68 -34.76 44.00
#